data_a77b276289931b2cb20524f05c1f0986
#
_entry.id   a77b276289931b2cb20524f05c1f0986
#
_cell.length_a   1.000
_cell.length_b   1.000
_cell.length_c   1.000
_cell.angle_alpha   90.00
_cell.angle_beta   90.00
_cell.angle_gamma   90.00
#
_symmetry.space_group_name_H-M   'P 1'
#
loop_
_entity.id
_entity.type
_entity.pdbx_description
1 polymer ?
#
loop_
_entity_poly.entity_id
_entity_poly.type
_entity_poly.pdbx_seq_one_letter_code
_entity_poly.pdbx_strand_id
1 'polypeptide(L)'
;MKPKCNILAYGVCLGLCFCVLLSGCATVVSKQLLTQAQRIEFDEIIKDPEVYAGKVVVLSGIILDSKNTKEGTLLEVLQIPCDPSSRPKDMDESKGRFLALYKGFLDGAVYRRGREVTIGGKITGKRVLQLGEIEYTYPFIEIKEIHLWPLEEKEPIYCYPPPYLWHPWWYYYYPWWW
;
A
#
# COMPACT_ATOMS: atom_id res chain seq x y z
N MET A 1 -60.57 4.00 11.24
CA MET A 1 -59.68 3.39 10.26
C MET A 1 -58.40 3.01 10.99
N LYS A 2 -58.10 1.71 11.16
CA LYS A 2 -56.85 1.25 11.76
C LYS A 2 -55.78 1.14 10.68
N PRO A 3 -54.59 1.70 10.85
CA PRO A 3 -53.54 1.56 9.85
C PRO A 3 -53.11 0.07 9.77
N LYS A 4 -53.23 -0.52 8.60
CA LYS A 4 -52.65 -1.86 8.34
C LYS A 4 -51.14 -1.72 8.38
N CYS A 5 -50.53 -2.17 9.47
CA CYS A 5 -49.10 -2.24 9.64
C CYS A 5 -48.53 -3.16 8.55
N ASN A 6 -47.75 -2.62 7.63
CA ASN A 6 -47.15 -3.39 6.53
C ASN A 6 -45.97 -4.20 7.06
N ILE A 7 -46.25 -5.37 7.62
CA ILE A 7 -45.23 -6.33 8.11
C ILE A 7 -44.18 -6.64 7.04
N LEU A 8 -44.60 -6.64 5.76
CA LEU A 8 -43.68 -6.80 4.63
C LEU A 8 -42.65 -5.67 4.52
N ALA A 9 -43.05 -4.41 4.75
CA ALA A 9 -42.14 -3.26 4.70
C ALA A 9 -41.10 -3.30 5.83
N TYR A 10 -41.49 -3.72 7.02
CA TYR A 10 -40.55 -3.90 8.15
C TYR A 10 -39.58 -5.06 7.91
N GLY A 11 -40.03 -6.16 7.31
CA GLY A 11 -39.16 -7.29 6.92
C GLY A 11 -38.10 -6.90 5.91
N VAL A 12 -38.48 -6.11 4.90
CA VAL A 12 -37.54 -5.60 3.87
C VAL A 12 -36.51 -4.62 4.49
N CYS A 13 -36.96 -3.69 5.34
CA CYS A 13 -36.07 -2.77 6.04
C CYS A 13 -35.09 -3.49 6.96
N LEU A 14 -35.55 -4.50 7.71
CA LEU A 14 -34.70 -5.28 8.60
C LEU A 14 -33.66 -6.10 7.81
N GLY A 15 -34.07 -6.69 6.68
CA GLY A 15 -33.17 -7.40 5.76
C GLY A 15 -32.11 -6.51 5.15
N LEU A 16 -32.50 -5.29 4.72
CA LEU A 16 -31.56 -4.31 4.17
C LEU A 16 -30.56 -3.83 5.23
N CYS A 17 -31.02 -3.59 6.46
CA CYS A 17 -30.19 -3.19 7.59
C CYS A 17 -29.18 -4.30 7.97
N PHE A 18 -29.59 -5.56 7.91
CA PHE A 18 -28.72 -6.71 8.17
C PHE A 18 -27.65 -6.89 7.10
N CYS A 19 -27.95 -6.63 5.83
CA CYS A 19 -26.95 -6.67 4.74
C CYS A 19 -25.86 -5.59 4.89
N VAL A 20 -26.20 -4.41 5.42
CA VAL A 20 -25.20 -3.33 5.62
C VAL A 20 -24.23 -3.66 6.77
N LEU A 21 -24.64 -4.46 7.75
CA LEU A 21 -23.76 -4.86 8.88
C LEU A 21 -22.70 -5.92 8.50
N LEU A 22 -22.80 -6.54 7.33
CA LEU A 22 -21.86 -7.53 6.84
C LEU A 22 -20.69 -6.92 6.02
N SER A 23 -20.65 -5.61 5.83
CA SER A 23 -19.55 -4.90 5.17
C SER A 23 -18.31 -4.90 6.08
N GLY A 24 -17.69 -6.04 6.29
CA GLY A 24 -16.42 -6.18 6.98
C GLY A 24 -15.31 -5.54 6.14
N CYS A 25 -14.63 -4.52 6.67
CA CYS A 25 -13.40 -4.01 6.06
C CYS A 25 -12.38 -5.16 6.00
N ALA A 26 -12.04 -5.58 4.78
CA ALA A 26 -10.96 -6.54 4.58
C ALA A 26 -9.62 -5.84 4.89
N THR A 27 -8.99 -6.20 6.00
CA THR A 27 -7.65 -5.75 6.34
C THR A 27 -6.63 -6.67 5.70
N VAL A 28 -5.59 -6.10 5.08
CA VAL A 28 -4.51 -6.85 4.39
C VAL A 28 -3.60 -7.60 5.35
N VAL A 29 -3.64 -7.26 6.61
CA VAL A 29 -2.87 -7.87 7.70
C VAL A 29 -3.85 -8.58 8.63
N SER A 30 -3.47 -9.72 9.20
CA SER A 30 -4.34 -10.51 10.07
C SER A 30 -4.81 -9.71 11.29
N LYS A 31 -6.04 -9.98 11.73
CA LYS A 31 -6.60 -9.35 12.95
C LYS A 31 -5.73 -9.61 14.18
N GLN A 32 -5.07 -10.78 14.23
CA GLN A 32 -4.18 -11.13 15.34
C GLN A 32 -2.96 -10.22 15.41
N LEU A 33 -2.37 -9.90 14.26
CA LEU A 33 -1.21 -9.00 14.20
C LEU A 33 -1.64 -7.56 14.48
N LEU A 34 -2.79 -7.12 13.96
CA LEU A 34 -3.32 -5.78 14.22
C LEU A 34 -3.61 -5.53 15.71
N THR A 35 -4.08 -6.55 16.46
CA THR A 35 -4.30 -6.43 17.91
C THR A 35 -2.99 -6.29 18.70
N GLN A 36 -1.88 -6.82 18.18
CA GLN A 36 -0.55 -6.70 18.78
C GLN A 36 0.18 -5.45 18.32
N ALA A 37 -0.18 -4.92 17.16
CA ALA A 37 0.49 -3.78 16.56
C ALA A 37 0.22 -2.50 17.34
N GLN A 38 1.27 -1.76 17.61
CA GLN A 38 1.21 -0.42 18.19
C GLN A 38 1.29 0.61 17.07
N ARG A 39 0.48 1.65 17.15
CA ARG A 39 0.59 2.81 16.27
C ARG A 39 1.73 3.68 16.77
N ILE A 40 2.87 3.57 16.13
CA ILE A 40 4.07 4.35 16.41
C ILE A 40 4.42 5.07 15.11
N GLU A 41 4.61 6.37 15.19
CA GLU A 41 5.03 7.15 14.02
C GLU A 41 6.45 6.73 13.60
N PHE A 42 6.67 6.62 12.30
CA PHE A 42 7.96 6.16 11.79
C PHE A 42 9.10 7.11 12.16
N ASP A 43 8.82 8.41 12.27
CA ASP A 43 9.78 9.43 12.72
C ASP A 43 10.31 9.18 14.13
N GLU A 44 9.52 8.54 14.98
CA GLU A 44 9.97 8.15 16.33
C GLU A 44 10.84 6.90 16.27
N ILE A 45 10.45 5.93 15.43
CA ILE A 45 11.20 4.68 15.27
C ILE A 45 12.60 4.96 14.69
N ILE A 46 12.73 5.85 13.70
CA ILE A 46 14.00 6.14 13.05
C ILE A 46 14.98 6.90 13.96
N LYS A 47 14.46 7.72 14.89
CA LYS A 47 15.27 8.46 15.85
C LYS A 47 15.99 7.52 16.82
N ASP A 48 15.29 6.56 17.37
CA ASP A 48 15.85 5.57 18.28
C ASP A 48 15.12 4.21 18.15
N PRO A 49 15.53 3.37 17.20
CA PRO A 49 14.90 2.07 16.98
C PRO A 49 15.01 1.11 18.16
N GLU A 50 16.00 1.31 19.05
CA GLU A 50 16.25 0.42 20.18
C GLU A 50 15.21 0.60 21.29
N VAL A 51 14.69 1.81 21.47
CA VAL A 51 13.60 2.10 22.42
C VAL A 51 12.33 1.32 22.07
N TYR A 52 12.13 1.08 20.78
CA TYR A 52 10.96 0.36 20.26
C TYR A 52 11.22 -1.12 20.00
N ALA A 53 12.40 -1.63 20.39
CA ALA A 53 12.74 -3.04 20.21
C ALA A 53 11.72 -3.94 20.94
N GLY A 54 11.28 -4.99 20.28
CA GLY A 54 10.25 -5.90 20.77
C GLY A 54 8.82 -5.53 20.41
N LYS A 55 8.54 -4.28 20.03
CA LYS A 55 7.21 -3.84 19.64
C LYS A 55 6.84 -4.31 18.24
N VAL A 56 5.56 -4.58 18.04
CA VAL A 56 5.00 -4.98 16.74
C VAL A 56 4.41 -3.75 16.08
N VAL A 57 4.73 -3.55 14.81
CA VAL A 57 4.26 -2.42 14.00
C VAL A 57 3.78 -2.91 12.63
N VAL A 58 2.94 -2.10 12.00
CA VAL A 58 2.57 -2.27 10.59
C VAL A 58 3.10 -1.07 9.83
N LEU A 59 3.97 -1.32 8.87
CA LEU A 59 4.60 -0.31 8.03
C LEU A 59 4.31 -0.63 6.56
N SER A 60 4.07 0.40 5.79
CA SER A 60 3.91 0.32 4.35
C SER A 60 5.06 1.01 3.63
N GLY A 61 5.28 0.66 2.37
CA GLY A 61 6.32 1.28 1.59
C GLY A 61 6.57 0.61 0.25
N ILE A 62 7.65 1.04 -0.39
CA ILE A 62 8.13 0.51 -1.68
C ILE A 62 9.46 -0.19 -1.49
N ILE A 63 9.58 -1.39 -2.07
CA ILE A 63 10.83 -2.16 -2.06
C ILE A 63 11.87 -1.42 -2.90
N LEU A 64 13.03 -1.12 -2.29
CA LEU A 64 14.19 -0.55 -2.96
C LEU A 64 15.21 -1.62 -3.36
N ASP A 65 15.34 -2.67 -2.54
CA ASP A 65 16.23 -3.80 -2.81
C ASP A 65 15.73 -5.06 -2.11
N SER A 66 16.10 -6.23 -2.66
CA SER A 66 15.75 -7.54 -2.12
C SER A 66 16.95 -8.47 -2.25
N LYS A 67 17.45 -8.98 -1.13
CA LYS A 67 18.61 -9.87 -1.07
C LYS A 67 18.30 -11.14 -0.30
N ASN A 68 18.55 -12.29 -0.93
CA ASN A 68 18.49 -13.58 -0.26
C ASN A 68 19.81 -13.80 0.51
N THR A 69 19.69 -14.03 1.79
CA THR A 69 20.78 -14.27 2.73
C THR A 69 20.65 -15.64 3.39
N LYS A 70 21.62 -16.05 4.19
CA LYS A 70 21.53 -17.29 4.98
C LYS A 70 20.44 -17.24 6.06
N GLU A 71 20.08 -16.03 6.51
CA GLU A 71 19.07 -15.82 7.56
C GLU A 71 17.63 -15.72 6.98
N GLY A 72 17.50 -15.57 5.65
CA GLY A 72 16.25 -15.36 4.95
C GLY A 72 16.38 -14.27 3.89
N THR A 73 15.26 -13.72 3.47
CA THR A 73 15.22 -12.61 2.51
C THR A 73 15.20 -11.28 3.23
N LEU A 74 16.21 -10.45 2.97
CA LEU A 74 16.33 -9.08 3.48
C LEU A 74 15.77 -8.11 2.44
N LEU A 75 14.79 -7.31 2.83
CA LEU A 75 14.21 -6.25 2.02
C LEU A 75 14.67 -4.89 2.54
N GLU A 76 15.13 -4.02 1.65
CA GLU A 76 15.24 -2.59 1.91
C GLU A 76 13.98 -1.90 1.41
N VAL A 77 13.30 -1.18 2.29
CA VAL A 77 11.99 -0.59 2.01
C VAL A 77 12.03 0.91 2.30
N LEU A 78 11.59 1.71 1.32
CA LEU A 78 11.28 3.12 1.52
C LEU A 78 9.92 3.19 2.24
N GLN A 79 9.92 3.71 3.46
CA GLN A 79 8.69 3.86 4.22
C GLN A 79 7.81 4.94 3.59
N ILE A 80 6.54 4.64 3.43
CA ILE A 80 5.52 5.55 2.92
C ILE A 80 4.31 5.44 3.84
N PRO A 81 3.69 6.57 4.25
CA PRO A 81 2.45 6.53 5.00
C PRO A 81 1.36 5.75 4.25
N CYS A 82 0.55 5.01 4.98
CA CYS A 82 -0.52 4.22 4.39
C CYS A 82 -1.87 4.92 4.48
N ASP A 83 -2.76 4.53 3.58
CA ASP A 83 -4.18 4.82 3.63
C ASP A 83 -4.89 3.92 4.67
N PRO A 84 -6.21 4.09 4.92
CA PRO A 84 -6.98 3.22 5.81
C PRO A 84 -6.99 1.73 5.42
N SER A 85 -6.70 1.39 4.15
CA SER A 85 -6.54 0.01 3.68
C SER A 85 -5.17 -0.57 3.96
N SER A 86 -4.26 0.21 4.53
CA SER A 86 -2.84 -0.07 4.76
C SER A 86 -1.99 -0.10 3.49
N ARG A 87 -2.48 0.45 2.37
CA ARG A 87 -1.72 0.61 1.13
C ARG A 87 -0.84 1.86 1.20
N PRO A 88 0.41 1.83 0.68
CA PRO A 88 1.25 3.03 0.53
C PRO A 88 0.52 4.08 -0.30
N LYS A 89 0.55 5.36 0.15
CA LYS A 89 -0.14 6.46 -0.52
C LYS A 89 0.74 7.15 -1.54
N ASP A 90 1.59 8.03 -1.03
CA ASP A 90 2.41 8.94 -1.83
C ASP A 90 3.88 8.76 -1.48
N MET A 91 4.69 8.56 -2.51
CA MET A 91 6.14 8.36 -2.35
C MET A 91 6.83 9.64 -1.85
N ASP A 92 6.29 10.80 -2.14
CA ASP A 92 6.86 12.08 -1.74
C ASP A 92 6.71 12.34 -0.22
N GLU A 93 5.79 11.61 0.44
CA GLU A 93 5.60 11.67 1.90
C GLU A 93 6.51 10.71 2.68
N SER A 94 7.54 10.14 2.04
CA SER A 94 8.47 9.20 2.70
C SER A 94 9.20 9.85 3.87
N LYS A 95 9.23 9.12 4.99
CA LYS A 95 9.95 9.53 6.21
C LYS A 95 11.29 8.83 6.40
N GLY A 96 11.71 8.01 5.42
CA GLY A 96 13.00 7.33 5.46
C GLY A 96 12.92 5.87 5.04
N ARG A 97 13.92 5.09 5.43
CA ARG A 97 14.07 3.69 5.03
C ARG A 97 14.18 2.77 6.23
N PHE A 98 13.77 1.52 6.05
CA PHE A 98 13.97 0.47 7.02
C PHE A 98 14.39 -0.83 6.35
N LEU A 99 14.98 -1.73 7.11
CA LEU A 99 15.30 -3.08 6.69
C LEU A 99 14.29 -4.06 7.28
N ALA A 100 13.82 -4.97 6.47
CA ALA A 100 12.87 -5.99 6.89
C ALA A 100 13.38 -7.39 6.52
N LEU A 101 13.53 -8.27 7.51
CA LEU A 101 13.99 -9.63 7.33
C LEU A 101 12.81 -10.61 7.37
N TYR A 102 12.59 -11.31 6.28
CA TYR A 102 11.68 -12.43 6.22
C TYR A 102 12.45 -13.74 6.46
N LYS A 103 12.08 -14.48 7.50
CA LYS A 103 12.70 -15.77 7.83
C LYS A 103 12.20 -16.89 6.88
N GLY A 104 12.62 -16.79 5.63
CA GLY A 104 12.24 -17.70 4.55
C GLY A 104 12.71 -17.13 3.21
N PHE A 105 12.25 -17.77 2.14
CA PHE A 105 12.59 -17.34 0.79
C PHE A 105 11.45 -16.51 0.18
N LEU A 106 11.79 -15.34 -0.33
CA LEU A 106 10.95 -14.53 -1.20
C LEU A 106 11.64 -14.44 -2.56
N ASP A 107 10.90 -14.72 -3.62
CA ASP A 107 11.44 -14.62 -4.97
C ASP A 107 11.70 -13.14 -5.33
N GLY A 108 12.96 -12.82 -5.62
CA GLY A 108 13.38 -11.47 -5.99
C GLY A 108 12.75 -10.95 -7.30
N ALA A 109 12.25 -11.82 -8.17
CA ALA A 109 11.50 -11.41 -9.36
C ALA A 109 10.10 -10.89 -9.00
N VAL A 110 9.50 -11.42 -7.94
CA VAL A 110 8.19 -11.03 -7.41
C VAL A 110 8.34 -9.83 -6.48
N TYR A 111 9.25 -9.92 -5.49
CA TYR A 111 9.55 -8.86 -4.51
C TYR A 111 10.67 -7.95 -5.00
N ARG A 112 10.53 -7.49 -6.24
CA ARG A 112 11.53 -6.64 -6.91
C ARG A 112 11.36 -5.18 -6.54
N ARG A 113 12.37 -4.39 -6.85
CA ARG A 113 12.35 -2.94 -6.73
C ARG A 113 11.10 -2.31 -7.36
N GLY A 114 10.52 -1.35 -6.68
CA GLY A 114 9.34 -0.61 -7.12
C GLY A 114 8.00 -1.26 -6.77
N ARG A 115 8.00 -2.44 -6.12
CA ARG A 115 6.76 -3.07 -5.66
C ARG A 115 6.31 -2.48 -4.32
N GLU A 116 5.03 -2.22 -4.20
CA GLU A 116 4.39 -1.76 -2.98
C GLU A 116 4.17 -2.93 -2.03
N VAL A 117 4.51 -2.73 -0.76
CA VAL A 117 4.34 -3.73 0.29
C VAL A 117 3.76 -3.12 1.55
N THR A 118 3.03 -3.95 2.30
CA THR A 118 2.67 -3.69 3.68
C THR A 118 3.23 -4.80 4.53
N ILE A 119 3.99 -4.43 5.55
CA ILE A 119 4.75 -5.34 6.41
C ILE A 119 4.26 -5.18 7.84
N GLY A 120 3.78 -6.28 8.39
CA GLY A 120 3.55 -6.42 9.81
C GLY A 120 4.73 -7.16 10.44
N GLY A 121 5.41 -6.56 11.41
CA GLY A 121 6.61 -7.17 11.97
C GLY A 121 7.00 -6.63 13.34
N LYS A 122 8.01 -7.26 13.91
CA LYS A 122 8.60 -6.89 15.20
C LYS A 122 9.86 -6.08 14.98
N ILE A 123 9.97 -4.93 15.62
CA ILE A 123 11.20 -4.15 15.64
C ILE A 123 12.22 -4.92 16.48
N THR A 124 13.40 -5.19 15.93
CA THR A 124 14.48 -5.95 16.60
C THR A 124 15.70 -5.12 16.90
N GLY A 125 15.68 -3.81 16.54
CA GLY A 125 16.75 -2.87 16.78
C GLY A 125 17.09 -2.07 15.53
N LYS A 126 18.39 -1.85 15.30
CA LYS A 126 18.90 -1.08 14.16
C LYS A 126 20.03 -1.79 13.43
N ARG A 127 20.26 -1.42 12.18
CA ARG A 127 21.50 -1.71 11.44
C ARG A 127 22.04 -0.42 10.83
N VAL A 128 23.31 -0.18 10.96
CA VAL A 128 24.00 0.95 10.32
C VAL A 128 24.65 0.43 9.05
N LEU A 129 24.26 0.96 7.92
CA LEU A 129 24.80 0.59 6.60
C LEU A 129 25.15 1.85 5.81
N GLN A 130 26.04 1.69 4.84
CA GLN A 130 26.37 2.75 3.88
C GLN A 130 25.21 3.01 2.94
N LEU A 131 24.79 4.27 2.84
CA LEU A 131 23.84 4.76 1.85
C LEU A 131 24.55 5.83 1.00
N GLY A 132 25.11 5.40 -0.13
CA GLY A 132 26.05 6.21 -0.88
C GLY A 132 27.30 6.50 -0.06
N GLU A 133 27.59 7.76 0.23
CA GLU A 133 28.77 8.20 0.99
C GLU A 133 28.48 8.41 2.49
N ILE A 134 27.23 8.23 2.93
CA ILE A 134 26.83 8.47 4.33
C ILE A 134 26.52 7.18 5.07
N GLU A 135 26.75 7.15 6.37
CA GLU A 135 26.22 6.12 7.25
C GLU A 135 24.75 6.41 7.55
N TYR A 136 23.88 5.44 7.27
CA TYR A 136 22.46 5.55 7.53
C TYR A 136 22.01 4.49 8.54
N THR A 137 21.29 4.93 9.57
CA THR A 137 20.73 4.04 10.59
C THR A 137 19.36 3.54 10.14
N TYR A 138 19.30 2.27 9.83
CA TYR A 138 18.06 1.60 9.43
C TYR A 138 17.39 0.97 10.65
N PRO A 139 16.13 1.28 10.97
CA PRO A 139 15.32 0.42 11.80
C PRO A 139 15.28 -1.00 11.21
N PHE A 140 15.46 -2.01 12.07
CA PHE A 140 15.51 -3.41 11.63
C PHE A 140 14.30 -4.16 12.14
N ILE A 141 13.52 -4.74 11.20
CA ILE A 141 12.22 -5.35 11.45
C ILE A 141 12.24 -6.81 11.04
N GLU A 142 11.86 -7.70 11.94
CA GLU A 142 11.59 -9.09 11.63
C GLU A 142 10.15 -9.23 11.15
N ILE A 143 9.97 -9.65 9.88
CA ILE A 143 8.66 -9.77 9.24
C ILE A 143 7.89 -10.94 9.85
N LYS A 144 6.67 -10.69 10.30
CA LYS A 144 5.68 -11.71 10.67
C LYS A 144 4.70 -11.97 9.53
N GLU A 145 4.24 -10.89 8.91
CA GLU A 145 3.32 -10.93 7.77
C GLU A 145 3.77 -9.91 6.74
N ILE A 146 3.63 -10.25 5.47
CA ILE A 146 3.92 -9.36 4.35
C ILE A 146 2.79 -9.46 3.34
N HIS A 147 2.29 -8.33 2.89
CA HIS A 147 1.36 -8.22 1.79
C HIS A 147 2.00 -7.46 0.64
N LEU A 148 1.99 -8.08 -0.55
CA LEU A 148 2.48 -7.49 -1.78
C LEU A 148 1.30 -6.98 -2.59
N TRP A 149 1.25 -5.67 -2.83
CA TRP A 149 0.16 -5.06 -3.59
C TRP A 149 0.24 -5.42 -5.06
N PRO A 150 -0.90 -5.62 -5.75
CA PRO A 150 -0.92 -5.78 -7.19
C PRO A 150 -0.28 -4.57 -7.88
N LEU A 151 0.39 -4.82 -9.02
CA LEU A 151 0.81 -3.72 -9.89
C LEU A 151 -0.44 -3.03 -10.43
N GLU A 152 -0.51 -1.72 -10.26
CA GLU A 152 -1.49 -0.94 -11.02
C GLU A 152 -1.03 -0.88 -12.47
N GLU A 153 -1.77 -1.53 -13.35
CA GLU A 153 -1.67 -1.24 -14.77
C GLU A 153 -2.18 0.20 -14.97
N LYS A 154 -1.25 1.13 -15.11
CA LYS A 154 -1.62 2.48 -15.54
C LYS A 154 -2.21 2.32 -16.94
N GLU A 155 -3.53 2.43 -17.05
CA GLU A 155 -4.15 2.50 -18.36
C GLU A 155 -3.46 3.61 -19.16
N PRO A 156 -3.02 3.34 -20.39
CA PRO A 156 -2.42 4.36 -21.21
C PRO A 156 -3.44 5.48 -21.37
N ILE A 157 -3.09 6.69 -20.95
CA ILE A 157 -3.90 7.87 -21.21
C ILE A 157 -3.86 8.11 -22.72
N TYR A 158 -4.87 7.60 -23.41
CA TYR A 158 -5.08 7.94 -24.81
C TYR A 158 -5.55 9.40 -24.88
N CYS A 159 -4.59 10.31 -25.07
CA CYS A 159 -4.92 11.68 -25.45
C CYS A 159 -5.50 11.66 -26.86
N TYR A 160 -6.78 11.39 -26.99
CA TYR A 160 -7.48 11.62 -28.25
C TYR A 160 -7.48 13.12 -28.48
N PRO A 161 -6.89 13.62 -29.59
CA PRO A 161 -7.08 15.01 -29.95
C PRO A 161 -8.59 15.24 -30.11
N PRO A 162 -9.10 16.40 -29.63
CA PRO A 162 -10.52 16.68 -29.70
C PRO A 162 -11.02 16.54 -31.15
N PRO A 163 -12.24 16.01 -31.38
CA PRO A 163 -12.75 15.69 -32.71
C PRO A 163 -12.70 16.81 -33.72
N TYR A 164 -12.73 18.08 -33.25
CA TYR A 164 -12.65 19.26 -34.09
C TYR A 164 -11.25 19.51 -34.69
N LEU A 165 -10.20 18.88 -34.19
CA LEU A 165 -8.85 18.94 -34.79
C LEU A 165 -8.67 17.96 -35.94
N TRP A 166 -9.61 17.05 -36.15
CA TRP A 166 -9.56 16.03 -37.20
C TRP A 166 -10.28 16.44 -38.48
N HIS A 167 -11.05 17.53 -38.48
CA HIS A 167 -11.62 18.11 -39.70
C HIS A 167 -10.76 19.30 -40.12
N PRO A 168 -9.89 19.14 -41.14
CA PRO A 168 -9.23 20.27 -41.74
C PRO A 168 -10.34 21.13 -42.35
N TRP A 169 -10.61 22.31 -41.73
CA TRP A 169 -11.59 23.29 -42.21
C TRP A 169 -11.34 23.74 -43.65
N TRP A 170 -10.15 23.48 -44.21
CA TRP A 170 -9.80 23.68 -45.62
C TRP A 170 -10.45 22.68 -46.57
N TYR A 171 -10.99 21.56 -46.11
CA TYR A 171 -11.70 20.60 -46.95
C TYR A 171 -13.05 21.12 -47.46
N TYR A 172 -13.61 22.14 -46.87
CA TYR A 172 -14.89 22.79 -47.24
C TYR A 172 -14.72 23.99 -48.16
N TYR A 173 -13.50 24.38 -48.57
CA TYR A 173 -13.24 25.62 -49.32
C TYR A 173 -12.80 25.40 -50.78
N TYR A 174 -12.97 24.20 -51.37
CA TYR A 174 -12.81 24.04 -52.82
C TYR A 174 -14.17 23.97 -53.47
N PRO A 175 -14.63 25.07 -54.11
CA PRO A 175 -15.78 25.00 -55.04
C PRO A 175 -15.36 24.20 -56.26
N TRP A 176 -16.12 23.19 -56.58
CA TRP A 176 -16.03 22.46 -57.84
C TRP A 176 -16.37 23.43 -58.99
N TRP A 177 -15.40 24.09 -59.52
CA TRP A 177 -15.45 24.69 -60.83
C TRP A 177 -14.32 24.14 -61.66
N TRP A 178 -14.64 23.19 -62.48
CA TRP A 178 -14.26 22.92 -63.86
C TRP A 178 -14.78 21.56 -64.23
#